data_5095633004d24688f53d076ec60c1e0b
#
_entry.id   5095633004d24688f53d076ec60c1e0b
#
_cell.length_a   1.000
_cell.length_b   1.000
_cell.length_c   1.000
_cell.angle_alpha   90.00
_cell.angle_beta   90.00
_cell.angle_gamma   90.00
#
_symmetry.space_group_name_H-M   'P 1'
#
loop_
_entity.id
_entity.type
_entity.pdbx_description
1 polymer ?
#
loop_
_entity_poly.entity_id
_entity_poly.type
_entity_poly.pdbx_seq_one_letter_code
_entity_poly.pdbx_strand_id
1 'polypeptide(L)'
;MKKLFKLFAFTCLAMSATAQNKTPIYLDETKPIEQRVEDALQRMTLEEKIKLCHAQSKFSSHGVPRLGIPELWMTDGPHGIREEVLWDEWKGAAWTSDSCIAFPALTCLAATWDLDMSVLYGKSIGEEARFR
;
A
#
# COMPACT_ATOMS: atom_id res chain seq x y z
N MET A 1 -36.73 41.16 19.63
CA MET A 1 -36.55 40.06 18.64
C MET A 1 -35.18 40.07 17.93
N LYS A 2 -34.70 41.21 17.39
CA LYS A 2 -33.40 41.25 16.68
C LYS A 2 -32.15 40.91 17.53
N LYS A 3 -32.16 41.22 18.84
CA LYS A 3 -31.03 40.88 19.73
C LYS A 3 -30.97 39.42 20.15
N LEU A 4 -32.11 38.76 20.26
CA LEU A 4 -32.20 37.31 20.59
C LEU A 4 -31.70 36.45 19.42
N PHE A 5 -31.97 36.88 18.19
CA PHE A 5 -31.54 36.19 16.98
C PHE A 5 -30.00 36.22 16.76
N LYS A 6 -29.37 37.36 17.15
CA LYS A 6 -27.91 37.52 17.10
C LYS A 6 -27.20 36.65 18.15
N LEU A 7 -27.79 36.42 19.31
CA LEU A 7 -27.22 35.59 20.36
C LEU A 7 -27.30 34.11 19.97
N PHE A 8 -28.41 33.71 19.32
CA PHE A 8 -28.57 32.31 18.84
C PHE A 8 -27.63 31.97 17.68
N ALA A 9 -27.37 32.89 16.76
CA ALA A 9 -26.43 32.73 15.68
C ALA A 9 -24.99 32.63 16.17
N PHE A 10 -24.64 33.33 17.25
CA PHE A 10 -23.28 33.27 17.81
C PHE A 10 -23.00 31.98 18.59
N THR A 11 -24.01 31.41 19.27
CA THR A 11 -23.89 30.12 19.96
C THR A 11 -23.80 28.94 18.99
N CYS A 12 -24.47 28.99 17.82
CA CYS A 12 -24.31 27.96 16.79
C CYS A 12 -22.92 27.98 16.14
N LEU A 13 -22.30 29.15 15.98
CA LEU A 13 -20.96 29.29 15.43
C LEU A 13 -19.87 28.78 16.39
N ALA A 14 -20.08 28.93 17.71
CA ALA A 14 -19.12 28.46 18.70
C ALA A 14 -19.12 26.92 18.88
N MET A 15 -20.18 26.23 18.52
CA MET A 15 -20.25 24.75 18.57
C MET A 15 -19.55 24.07 17.42
N SER A 16 -19.21 24.78 16.36
CA SER A 16 -18.52 24.19 15.17
C SER A 16 -16.99 24.12 15.32
N ALA A 17 -16.42 24.63 16.39
CA ALA A 17 -14.96 24.85 16.50
C ALA A 17 -14.20 23.77 17.29
N THR A 18 -14.84 22.67 17.73
CA THR A 18 -14.16 21.61 18.50
C THR A 18 -14.24 20.22 17.87
N ALA A 19 -14.28 20.14 16.56
CA ALA A 19 -13.85 18.91 15.90
C ALA A 19 -12.31 18.87 15.97
N GLN A 20 -11.76 18.46 17.12
CA GLN A 20 -10.36 18.05 17.17
C GLN A 20 -10.14 17.01 16.08
N ASN A 21 -9.37 17.37 15.08
CA ASN A 21 -8.93 16.48 14.01
C ASN A 21 -8.00 15.44 14.66
N LYS A 22 -8.60 14.47 15.35
CA LYS A 22 -7.86 13.37 15.94
C LYS A 22 -7.37 12.51 14.77
N THR A 23 -6.06 12.38 14.63
CA THR A 23 -5.45 11.51 13.62
C THR A 23 -6.15 10.14 13.64
N PRO A 24 -6.65 9.66 12.50
CA PRO A 24 -7.26 8.33 12.42
C PRO A 24 -6.33 7.25 12.96
N ILE A 25 -6.88 6.22 13.60
CA ILE A 25 -6.07 5.15 14.21
C ILE A 25 -5.20 4.44 13.16
N TYR A 26 -5.71 4.24 11.94
CA TYR A 26 -4.97 3.56 10.88
C TYR A 26 -3.71 4.33 10.43
N LEU A 27 -3.63 5.63 10.65
CA LEU A 27 -2.45 6.47 10.39
C LEU A 27 -1.51 6.60 11.59
N ASP A 28 -1.91 6.15 12.77
CA ASP A 28 -1.10 6.24 13.98
C ASP A 28 -0.18 5.01 14.09
N GLU A 29 1.08 5.20 13.74
CA GLU A 29 2.09 4.12 13.76
C GLU A 29 2.40 3.59 15.16
N THR A 30 2.00 4.31 16.22
CA THR A 30 2.19 3.85 17.60
C THR A 30 1.16 2.79 18.01
N LYS A 31 0.11 2.60 17.23
CA LYS A 31 -0.95 1.62 17.49
C LYS A 31 -0.60 0.24 16.94
N PRO A 32 -1.06 -0.83 17.61
CA PRO A 32 -0.93 -2.18 17.09
C PRO A 32 -1.51 -2.30 15.67
N ILE A 33 -0.87 -3.10 14.83
CA ILE A 33 -1.25 -3.25 13.42
C ILE A 33 -2.70 -3.69 13.24
N GLU A 34 -3.18 -4.60 14.11
CA GLU A 34 -4.56 -5.10 14.08
C GLU A 34 -5.59 -3.98 14.29
N GLN A 35 -5.31 -3.06 15.21
CA GLN A 35 -6.20 -1.92 15.45
C GLN A 35 -6.21 -0.94 14.27
N ARG A 36 -5.05 -0.78 13.63
CA ARG A 36 -4.92 0.07 12.44
C ARG A 36 -5.67 -0.53 11.25
N VAL A 37 -5.53 -1.84 11.05
CA VAL A 37 -6.25 -2.57 10.00
C VAL A 37 -7.76 -2.49 10.20
N GLU A 38 -8.25 -2.75 11.43
CA GLU A 38 -9.68 -2.69 11.73
C GLU A 38 -10.25 -1.28 11.51
N ASP A 39 -9.58 -0.23 11.97
CA ASP A 39 -10.02 1.15 11.75
C ASP A 39 -10.06 1.51 10.25
N ALA A 40 -9.07 1.07 9.47
CA ALA A 40 -9.06 1.25 8.03
C ALA A 40 -10.25 0.54 7.36
N LEU A 41 -10.50 -0.72 7.72
CA LEU A 41 -11.59 -1.52 7.19
C LEU A 41 -12.97 -0.94 7.53
N GLN A 42 -13.16 -0.40 8.73
CA GLN A 42 -14.42 0.25 9.11
C GLN A 42 -14.70 1.52 8.29
N ARG A 43 -13.65 2.19 7.83
CA ARG A 43 -13.77 3.41 7.00
C ARG A 43 -14.00 3.13 5.53
N MET A 44 -13.67 1.93 5.06
CA MET A 44 -13.81 1.53 3.66
C MET A 44 -15.27 1.24 3.31
N THR A 45 -15.67 1.66 2.12
CA THR A 45 -16.93 1.25 1.53
C THR A 45 -16.86 -0.23 1.09
N LEU A 46 -18.03 -0.84 0.85
CA LEU A 46 -18.05 -2.21 0.33
C LEU A 46 -17.33 -2.33 -1.01
N GLU A 47 -17.50 -1.35 -1.89
CA GLU A 47 -16.82 -1.32 -3.18
C GLU A 47 -15.31 -1.27 -3.04
N GLU A 48 -14.78 -0.42 -2.14
CA GLU A 48 -13.35 -0.33 -1.86
C GLU A 48 -12.79 -1.65 -1.33
N LYS A 49 -13.53 -2.32 -0.44
CA LYS A 49 -13.16 -3.65 0.07
C LYS A 49 -13.12 -4.71 -1.03
N ILE A 50 -14.11 -4.70 -1.93
CA ILE A 50 -14.15 -5.63 -3.06
C ILE A 50 -12.97 -5.39 -3.98
N LYS A 51 -12.65 -4.14 -4.29
CA LYS A 51 -11.49 -3.79 -5.12
C LYS A 51 -10.16 -4.31 -4.55
N LEU A 52 -9.98 -4.27 -3.24
CA LEU A 52 -8.79 -4.83 -2.60
C LEU A 52 -8.65 -6.36 -2.73
N CYS A 53 -9.74 -7.06 -3.04
CA CYS A 53 -9.74 -8.52 -3.16
C CYS A 53 -9.30 -9.03 -4.55
N HIS A 54 -9.03 -8.14 -5.51
CA HIS A 54 -8.58 -8.52 -6.84
C HIS A 54 -7.53 -7.55 -7.38
N ALA A 55 -6.74 -8.01 -8.35
CA ALA A 55 -5.80 -7.18 -9.04
C ALA A 55 -6.49 -6.12 -9.90
N GLN A 56 -5.88 -4.96 -10.04
CA GLN A 56 -6.30 -3.92 -10.97
C GLN A 56 -5.52 -3.99 -12.30
N SER A 57 -4.32 -4.53 -12.26
CA SER A 57 -3.48 -4.78 -13.43
C SER A 57 -2.77 -6.12 -13.30
N LYS A 58 -1.85 -6.44 -14.20
CA LYS A 58 -1.06 -7.69 -14.13
C LYS A 58 -0.25 -7.81 -12.85
N PHE A 59 0.26 -6.69 -12.35
CA PHE A 59 1.20 -6.66 -11.23
C PHE A 59 0.86 -5.58 -10.19
N SER A 60 -0.41 -5.21 -10.06
CA SER A 60 -0.80 -4.28 -8.99
C SER A 60 -2.15 -4.61 -8.37
N SER A 61 -2.27 -4.31 -7.10
CA SER A 61 -3.53 -4.29 -6.37
C SER A 61 -4.10 -2.88 -6.33
N HIS A 62 -5.40 -2.78 -6.12
CA HIS A 62 -6.00 -1.49 -5.83
C HIS A 62 -5.48 -0.90 -4.52
N GLY A 63 -5.39 0.43 -4.48
CA GLY A 63 -5.33 1.19 -3.24
C GLY A 63 -6.70 1.73 -2.83
N VAL A 64 -6.71 2.56 -1.79
CA VAL A 64 -7.88 3.34 -1.35
C VAL A 64 -7.48 4.81 -1.26
N PRO A 65 -7.44 5.53 -2.39
CA PRO A 65 -6.92 6.91 -2.46
C PRO A 65 -7.62 7.86 -1.49
N ARG A 66 -8.93 7.68 -1.27
CA ARG A 66 -9.71 8.47 -0.32
C ARG A 66 -9.17 8.37 1.12
N LEU A 67 -8.56 7.25 1.47
CA LEU A 67 -7.93 7.03 2.78
C LEU A 67 -6.42 7.21 2.75
N GLY A 68 -5.83 7.60 1.61
CA GLY A 68 -4.39 7.70 1.46
C GLY A 68 -3.67 6.35 1.48
N ILE A 69 -4.38 5.24 1.25
CA ILE A 69 -3.80 3.90 1.15
C ILE A 69 -3.35 3.71 -0.30
N PRO A 70 -2.04 3.57 -0.57
CA PRO A 70 -1.54 3.43 -1.91
C PRO A 70 -1.90 2.06 -2.52
N GLU A 71 -1.84 1.98 -3.83
CA GLU A 71 -1.80 0.71 -4.54
C GLU A 71 -0.49 -0.03 -4.25
N LEU A 72 -0.53 -1.34 -4.29
CA LEU A 72 0.64 -2.19 -4.12
C LEU A 72 1.09 -2.71 -5.48
N TRP A 73 2.29 -2.37 -5.88
CA TRP A 73 2.93 -2.92 -7.06
C TRP A 73 3.76 -4.15 -6.70
N MET A 74 3.71 -5.14 -7.58
CA MET A 74 4.38 -6.41 -7.43
C MET A 74 5.20 -6.69 -8.68
N THR A 75 6.18 -7.55 -8.56
CA THR A 75 6.94 -8.07 -9.70
C THR A 75 7.10 -9.57 -9.58
N ASP A 76 7.41 -10.22 -10.68
CA ASP A 76 7.84 -11.61 -10.72
C ASP A 76 9.23 -11.71 -11.33
N GLY A 77 9.75 -12.90 -11.43
CA GLY A 77 10.99 -13.20 -12.12
C GLY A 77 11.64 -14.46 -11.57
N PRO A 78 11.87 -15.50 -12.41
CA PRO A 78 12.46 -16.75 -11.96
C PRO A 78 13.95 -16.64 -11.63
N HIS A 79 14.59 -15.55 -12.06
CA HIS A 79 16.02 -15.30 -11.89
C HIS A 79 16.33 -13.91 -11.31
N GLY A 80 15.39 -13.31 -10.60
CA GLY A 80 15.52 -11.97 -10.02
C GLY A 80 14.35 -11.07 -10.36
N ILE A 81 14.52 -9.77 -10.12
CA ILE A 81 13.49 -8.79 -10.38
C ILE A 81 13.31 -8.61 -11.89
N ARG A 82 12.08 -8.73 -12.34
CA ARG A 82 11.70 -8.47 -13.72
C ARG A 82 11.50 -6.97 -13.94
N GLU A 83 11.78 -6.50 -15.16
CA GLU A 83 11.41 -5.16 -15.60
C GLU A 83 9.89 -4.96 -15.46
N GLU A 84 9.48 -3.77 -15.03
CA GLU A 84 8.08 -3.38 -14.96
C GLU A 84 7.43 -3.44 -16.35
N VAL A 85 6.20 -3.91 -16.40
CA VAL A 85 5.41 -3.97 -17.63
C VAL A 85 4.30 -2.93 -17.60
N LEU A 86 3.88 -2.49 -18.80
CA LEU A 86 2.74 -1.61 -18.94
C LEU A 86 1.47 -2.27 -18.38
N TRP A 87 0.53 -1.46 -17.95
CA TRP A 87 -0.70 -1.86 -17.24
C TRP A 87 -1.39 -3.09 -17.82
N ASP A 88 -1.66 -3.11 -19.12
CA ASP A 88 -2.36 -4.19 -19.81
C ASP A 88 -1.53 -4.91 -20.89
N GLU A 89 -0.27 -4.54 -21.03
CA GLU A 89 0.63 -5.09 -22.04
C GLU A 89 1.80 -5.82 -21.39
N TRP A 90 2.43 -6.73 -22.15
CA TRP A 90 3.67 -7.39 -21.74
C TRP A 90 4.93 -6.65 -22.21
N LYS A 91 4.76 -5.45 -22.66
CA LYS A 91 5.87 -4.58 -23.04
C LYS A 91 6.46 -3.92 -21.80
N GLY A 92 7.78 -3.85 -21.72
CA GLY A 92 8.48 -3.13 -20.65
C GLY A 92 8.01 -1.69 -20.55
N ALA A 93 7.80 -1.21 -19.33
CA ALA A 93 7.33 0.15 -19.07
C ALA A 93 8.43 1.20 -19.26
N ALA A 94 9.69 0.78 -19.19
CA ALA A 94 10.87 1.65 -19.26
C ALA A 94 10.85 2.78 -18.20
N TRP A 95 10.28 2.53 -17.03
CA TRP A 95 10.25 3.49 -15.92
C TRP A 95 11.59 3.60 -15.21
N THR A 96 12.35 2.50 -15.22
CA THR A 96 13.71 2.44 -14.72
C THR A 96 14.66 2.13 -15.87
N SER A 97 15.88 2.67 -15.81
CA SER A 97 16.92 2.44 -16.80
C SER A 97 18.06 1.59 -16.29
N ASP A 98 17.99 1.17 -15.03
CA ASP A 98 18.98 0.33 -14.40
C ASP A 98 18.78 -1.15 -14.77
N SER A 99 19.88 -1.89 -14.77
CA SER A 99 19.82 -3.33 -14.96
C SER A 99 19.53 -4.05 -13.65
N CYS A 100 18.81 -5.16 -13.75
CA CYS A 100 18.55 -6.06 -12.62
C CYS A 100 19.66 -7.11 -12.49
N ILE A 101 19.86 -7.59 -11.24
CA ILE A 101 20.77 -8.68 -10.96
C ILE A 101 20.13 -10.00 -11.45
N ALA A 102 20.88 -10.78 -12.23
CA ALA A 102 20.49 -12.14 -12.55
C ALA A 102 20.92 -13.07 -11.42
N PHE A 103 19.95 -13.52 -10.65
CA PHE A 103 20.15 -14.49 -9.58
C PHE A 103 20.21 -15.94 -10.15
N PRO A 104 20.83 -16.88 -9.41
CA PRO A 104 20.82 -18.29 -9.77
C PRO A 104 19.41 -18.84 -9.94
N ALA A 105 19.22 -19.85 -10.79
CA ALA A 105 17.94 -20.53 -10.94
C ALA A 105 17.49 -21.15 -9.61
N LEU A 106 16.18 -21.14 -9.33
CA LEU A 106 15.62 -21.70 -8.10
C LEU A 106 15.87 -23.21 -7.98
N THR A 107 16.02 -23.92 -9.07
CA THR A 107 16.44 -25.34 -9.08
C THR A 107 17.86 -25.53 -8.57
N CYS A 108 18.76 -24.58 -8.89
CA CYS A 108 20.11 -24.56 -8.35
C CYS A 108 20.10 -24.29 -6.85
N LEU A 109 19.31 -23.30 -6.41
CA LEU A 109 19.11 -22.99 -4.99
C LEU A 109 18.55 -24.21 -4.25
N ALA A 110 17.51 -24.85 -4.77
CA ALA A 110 16.90 -26.03 -4.17
C ALA A 110 17.88 -27.20 -4.03
N ALA A 111 18.79 -27.39 -5.01
CA ALA A 111 19.81 -28.44 -4.98
C ALA A 111 20.86 -28.25 -3.86
N THR A 112 20.96 -27.07 -3.27
CA THR A 112 21.87 -26.84 -2.13
C THR A 112 21.37 -27.50 -0.85
N TRP A 113 20.06 -27.70 -0.67
CA TRP A 113 19.41 -28.13 0.57
C TRP A 113 19.75 -27.22 1.77
N ASP A 114 20.14 -25.98 1.49
CA ASP A 114 20.60 -25.00 2.47
C ASP A 114 19.51 -23.94 2.73
N LEU A 115 18.94 -23.95 3.93
CA LEU A 115 17.88 -23.02 4.33
C LEU A 115 18.42 -21.60 4.49
N ASP A 116 19.65 -21.44 4.98
CA ASP A 116 20.25 -20.11 5.18
C ASP A 116 20.53 -19.46 3.83
N MET A 117 20.95 -20.25 2.84
CA MET A 117 21.09 -19.77 1.47
C MET A 117 19.76 -19.33 0.87
N SER A 118 18.67 -20.04 1.18
CA SER A 118 17.32 -19.65 0.73
C SER A 118 16.86 -18.33 1.35
N VAL A 119 17.15 -18.13 2.63
CA VAL A 119 16.88 -16.85 3.32
C VAL A 119 17.70 -15.73 2.72
N LEU A 120 19.00 -15.94 2.50
CA LEU A 120 19.88 -14.95 1.89
C LEU A 120 19.40 -14.57 0.49
N TYR A 121 19.02 -15.56 -0.33
CA TYR A 121 18.47 -15.34 -1.67
C TYR A 121 17.22 -14.46 -1.63
N GLY A 122 16.24 -14.82 -0.82
CA GLY A 122 14.99 -14.05 -0.68
C GLY A 122 15.24 -12.62 -0.16
N LYS A 123 16.15 -12.46 0.80
CA LYS A 123 16.55 -11.15 1.32
C LYS A 123 17.17 -10.28 0.24
N SER A 124 18.09 -10.81 -0.55
CA SER A 124 18.78 -10.07 -1.60
C SER A 124 17.82 -9.61 -2.70
N ILE A 125 16.90 -10.47 -3.13
CA ILE A 125 15.85 -10.09 -4.09
C ILE A 125 14.93 -9.01 -3.49
N GLY A 126 14.52 -9.18 -2.23
CA GLY A 126 13.65 -8.21 -1.55
C GLY A 126 14.30 -6.84 -1.36
N GLU A 127 15.60 -6.80 -1.13
CA GLU A 127 16.36 -5.54 -1.05
C GLU A 127 16.42 -4.85 -2.41
N GLU A 128 16.69 -5.60 -3.49
CA GLU A 128 16.67 -5.06 -4.84
C GLU A 128 15.28 -4.55 -5.25
N ALA A 129 14.23 -5.31 -4.98
CA ALA A 129 12.85 -4.91 -5.25
C ALA A 129 12.45 -3.62 -4.53
N ARG A 130 12.98 -3.39 -3.32
CA ARG A 130 12.71 -2.17 -2.56
C ARG A 130 13.50 -0.97 -3.09
N PHE A 131 14.63 -1.20 -3.67
CA PHE A 131 15.48 -0.15 -4.24
C PHE A 131 14.92 0.39 -5.56
N ARG A 132 14.25 -0.47 -6.31
CA ARG A 132 13.64 -0.11 -7.61
C ARG A 132 12.29 0.57 -7.44
#